data_cf4ebbf1baa610593390eea0e9a22248
#
_entry.id   cf4ebbf1baa610593390eea0e9a22248
#
_cell.length_a   1.000
_cell.length_b   1.000
_cell.length_c   1.000
_cell.angle_alpha   90.00
_cell.angle_beta   90.00
_cell.angle_gamma   90.00
#
_symmetry.space_group_name_H-M   'P 1'
#
loop_
_entity.id
_entity.type
_entity.pdbx_description
1 polymer ?
#
loop_
_entity_poly.entity_id
_entity_poly.type
_entity_poly.pdbx_seq_one_letter_code
_entity_poly.pdbx_strand_id
1 'polypeptide(L)'
;LKTALIVDWPSVDATSGSIMSEWEWQVTSELMKLADFKPDLIAFAHPAYVQKWGTLFVGGKVGGELLPFAKSCRDKLVEKLRGYDVVLTLGAHAMFCLTGEYKIDTFRGTHVDSPLVPGLQVVPTYGPPLYARTAWNERPVVVSAMRKAKQRFVDKPRTIYLPDNIADLYAFSTQHIGDEIVFDVETNKSCRITEFSVATSSACCLYVQLEDMGYQSQWSERDELDIWLWLRFLADRKDLAWGFHNATFDLTYLDKYAIKPKGPIFDTMLRHHAWQPELEKSLGFLASMHLPTRAWKHLRTRAKKDFNKAGAL
;
A
#
# COMPACT_ATOMS: atom_id res chain seq x y z
N LEU A 1 -24.11 4.21 0.82
CA LEU A 1 -22.89 3.86 1.55
C LEU A 1 -22.91 4.54 2.93
N LYS A 2 -22.86 3.77 4.00
CA LYS A 2 -22.86 4.30 5.36
C LYS A 2 -21.42 4.38 5.87
N THR A 3 -20.99 5.58 6.26
CA THR A 3 -19.58 5.84 6.60
C THR A 3 -19.40 6.37 8.00
N ALA A 4 -18.28 6.04 8.63
CA ALA A 4 -17.92 6.60 9.94
C ALA A 4 -16.48 7.14 9.95
N LEU A 5 -16.23 8.09 10.87
CA LEU A 5 -14.93 8.60 11.21
C LEU A 5 -14.63 8.26 12.66
N ILE A 6 -13.57 7.52 12.91
CA ILE A 6 -13.17 7.08 14.23
C ILE A 6 -11.78 7.63 14.57
N VAL A 7 -11.68 8.33 15.68
CA VAL A 7 -10.42 8.89 16.20
C VAL A 7 -9.89 7.96 17.28
N ASP A 8 -8.59 7.95 17.54
CA ASP A 8 -7.98 7.15 18.60
C ASP A 8 -8.61 7.39 19.96
N TRP A 9 -8.60 8.63 20.42
CA TRP A 9 -9.13 9.13 21.69
C TRP A 9 -9.35 10.65 21.61
N PRO A 10 -10.06 11.24 22.58
CA PRO A 10 -10.18 12.69 22.67
C PRO A 10 -8.82 13.38 22.80
N SER A 11 -8.68 14.57 22.20
CA SER A 11 -7.48 15.38 22.35
C SER A 11 -7.29 15.80 23.84
N VAL A 12 -6.04 15.98 24.26
CA VAL A 12 -5.71 16.46 25.61
C VAL A 12 -6.35 17.84 25.90
N ASP A 13 -6.47 18.68 24.88
CA ASP A 13 -7.04 20.02 24.97
C ASP A 13 -8.53 20.06 24.55
N ALA A 14 -9.17 18.90 24.38
CA ALA A 14 -10.59 18.86 24.04
C ALA A 14 -11.44 19.34 25.24
N THR A 15 -12.40 20.21 24.94
CA THR A 15 -13.42 20.57 25.95
C THR A 15 -14.29 19.38 26.29
N SER A 16 -14.90 19.40 27.48
CA SER A 16 -15.77 18.30 27.93
C SER A 16 -16.84 17.99 26.88
N GLY A 17 -16.89 16.73 26.45
CA GLY A 17 -17.80 16.24 25.41
C GLY A 17 -17.32 16.36 23.96
N SER A 18 -16.19 17.03 23.70
CA SER A 18 -15.59 17.11 22.36
C SER A 18 -14.64 15.95 22.10
N ILE A 19 -14.52 15.55 20.81
CA ILE A 19 -13.60 14.50 20.35
C ILE A 19 -12.21 15.07 20.07
N MET A 20 -12.15 16.33 19.62
CA MET A 20 -10.92 17.03 19.22
C MET A 20 -10.88 18.40 19.89
N SER A 21 -9.68 18.98 20.03
CA SER A 21 -9.55 20.40 20.35
C SER A 21 -10.16 21.25 19.23
N GLU A 22 -10.49 22.51 19.53
CA GLU A 22 -11.08 23.43 18.55
C GLU A 22 -10.21 23.55 17.29
N TRP A 23 -8.91 23.69 17.45
CA TRP A 23 -7.95 23.77 16.34
C TRP A 23 -7.90 22.47 15.52
N GLU A 24 -7.80 21.31 16.15
CA GLU A 24 -7.78 20.02 15.44
C GLU A 24 -9.09 19.81 14.69
N TRP A 25 -10.21 20.21 15.26
CA TRP A 25 -11.52 20.13 14.62
C TRP A 25 -11.59 21.06 13.40
N GLN A 26 -11.11 22.31 13.54
CA GLN A 26 -11.07 23.25 12.44
C GLN A 26 -10.29 22.68 11.26
N VAL A 27 -9.04 22.23 11.49
CA VAL A 27 -8.21 21.63 10.43
C VAL A 27 -8.89 20.39 9.85
N THR A 28 -9.37 19.48 10.70
CA THR A 28 -10.03 18.24 10.23
C THR A 28 -11.27 18.55 9.40
N SER A 29 -12.10 19.50 9.80
CA SER A 29 -13.30 19.89 9.06
C SER A 29 -12.99 20.53 7.70
N GLU A 30 -11.90 21.29 7.60
CA GLU A 30 -11.39 21.83 6.34
C GLU A 30 -10.94 20.70 5.40
N LEU A 31 -10.18 19.71 5.91
CA LEU A 31 -9.77 18.55 5.13
C LEU A 31 -10.97 17.70 4.67
N MET A 32 -11.98 17.54 5.53
CA MET A 32 -13.24 16.88 5.16
C MET A 32 -13.97 17.62 4.04
N LYS A 33 -14.02 18.96 4.07
CA LYS A 33 -14.58 19.78 2.98
C LYS A 33 -13.79 19.58 1.69
N LEU A 34 -12.45 19.64 1.73
CA LEU A 34 -11.58 19.39 0.56
C LEU A 34 -11.74 17.99 -0.03
N ALA A 35 -12.04 17.00 0.80
CA ALA A 35 -12.30 15.63 0.38
C ALA A 35 -13.75 15.41 -0.05
N ASP A 36 -14.65 16.34 0.22
CA ASP A 36 -16.11 16.15 0.17
C ASP A 36 -16.53 14.88 0.94
N PHE A 37 -16.00 14.71 2.15
CA PHE A 37 -16.26 13.57 3.04
C PHE A 37 -17.19 13.99 4.16
N LYS A 38 -18.34 13.33 4.25
CA LYS A 38 -19.39 13.61 5.25
C LYS A 38 -19.77 12.29 5.94
N PRO A 39 -19.11 11.93 7.05
CA PRO A 39 -19.40 10.68 7.74
C PRO A 39 -20.77 10.76 8.47
N ASP A 40 -21.49 9.64 8.49
CA ASP A 40 -22.77 9.50 9.23
C ASP A 40 -22.54 9.41 10.75
N LEU A 41 -21.32 9.06 11.17
CA LEU A 41 -20.91 8.94 12.55
C LEU A 41 -19.50 9.49 12.74
N ILE A 42 -19.29 10.26 13.82
CA ILE A 42 -17.96 10.60 14.35
C ILE A 42 -17.88 10.08 15.78
N ALA A 43 -16.84 9.31 16.09
CA ALA A 43 -16.63 8.75 17.42
C ALA A 43 -15.13 8.55 17.71
N PHE A 44 -14.81 8.09 18.91
CA PHE A 44 -13.46 7.71 19.32
C PHE A 44 -13.38 6.21 19.66
N ALA A 45 -12.20 5.63 19.55
CA ALA A 45 -11.95 4.24 19.90
C ALA A 45 -11.75 4.05 21.41
N HIS A 46 -11.25 5.07 22.10
CA HIS A 46 -11.08 5.07 23.55
C HIS A 46 -11.64 6.37 24.16
N PRO A 47 -12.41 6.33 25.26
CA PRO A 47 -13.16 7.49 25.77
C PRO A 47 -12.31 8.52 26.52
N ALA A 48 -11.07 8.20 26.85
CA ALA A 48 -10.17 9.09 27.56
C ALA A 48 -8.88 9.28 26.76
N TYR A 49 -8.27 10.47 26.92
CA TYR A 49 -6.95 10.73 26.35
C TYR A 49 -5.90 9.71 26.84
N VAL A 50 -5.06 9.25 25.93
CA VAL A 50 -4.01 8.28 26.22
C VAL A 50 -2.66 8.85 25.80
N GLN A 51 -1.82 9.16 26.78
CA GLN A 51 -0.50 9.74 26.55
C GLN A 51 0.48 8.78 25.88
N LYS A 52 0.43 7.51 26.30
CA LYS A 52 1.29 6.43 25.75
C LYS A 52 0.43 5.25 25.34
N TRP A 53 0.36 5.01 24.04
CA TRP A 53 -0.48 3.93 23.50
C TRP A 53 -0.20 2.55 24.11
N GLY A 54 1.09 2.24 24.40
CA GLY A 54 1.47 0.97 25.04
C GLY A 54 0.73 0.68 26.36
N THR A 55 0.26 1.72 27.08
CA THR A 55 -0.48 1.53 28.35
C THR A 55 -1.85 0.86 28.18
N LEU A 56 -2.34 0.73 26.97
CA LEU A 56 -3.60 0.02 26.67
C LEU A 56 -3.42 -1.49 26.50
N PHE A 57 -2.17 -1.98 26.50
CA PHE A 57 -1.83 -3.37 26.24
C PHE A 57 -1.24 -4.07 27.46
N VAL A 58 -1.48 -5.37 27.55
CA VAL A 58 -0.85 -6.22 28.54
C VAL A 58 0.67 -6.17 28.39
N GLY A 59 1.38 -5.90 29.49
CA GLY A 59 2.84 -5.75 29.48
C GLY A 59 3.39 -4.58 28.63
N GLY A 60 2.55 -3.63 28.22
CA GLY A 60 2.95 -2.47 27.42
C GLY A 60 3.28 -2.77 25.97
N LYS A 61 3.01 -3.98 25.49
CA LYS A 61 3.40 -4.45 24.14
C LYS A 61 2.33 -4.08 23.10
N VAL A 62 2.56 -3.01 22.38
CA VAL A 62 1.69 -2.57 21.28
C VAL A 62 1.49 -3.70 20.23
N GLY A 63 0.23 -3.91 19.82
CA GLY A 63 -0.15 -5.00 18.91
C GLY A 63 -0.37 -6.35 19.62
N GLY A 64 -0.22 -6.40 20.94
CA GLY A 64 -0.56 -7.54 21.77
C GLY A 64 -2.00 -7.52 22.26
N GLU A 65 -2.24 -8.18 23.39
CA GLU A 65 -3.56 -8.24 24.03
C GLU A 65 -3.92 -6.90 24.68
N LEU A 66 -5.15 -6.42 24.44
CA LEU A 66 -5.68 -5.22 25.10
C LEU A 66 -6.02 -5.50 26.57
N LEU A 67 -5.76 -4.52 27.42
CA LEU A 67 -6.25 -4.53 28.80
C LEU A 67 -7.80 -4.58 28.82
N PRO A 68 -8.42 -5.14 29.88
CA PRO A 68 -9.88 -5.39 29.93
C PRO A 68 -10.73 -4.17 29.59
N PHE A 69 -10.37 -2.99 30.11
CA PHE A 69 -11.11 -1.77 29.82
C PHE A 69 -10.99 -1.35 28.34
N ALA A 70 -9.78 -1.35 27.77
CA ALA A 70 -9.56 -1.03 26.38
C ALA A 70 -10.25 -2.04 25.43
N LYS A 71 -10.26 -3.32 25.82
CA LYS A 71 -11.01 -4.38 25.12
C LYS A 71 -12.51 -4.09 25.15
N SER A 72 -13.08 -3.73 26.31
CA SER A 72 -14.50 -3.35 26.42
C SER A 72 -14.85 -2.14 25.54
N CYS A 73 -13.97 -1.13 25.46
CA CYS A 73 -14.17 0.02 24.58
C CYS A 73 -14.19 -0.41 23.11
N ARG A 74 -13.25 -1.27 22.69
CA ARG A 74 -13.22 -1.84 21.34
C ARG A 74 -14.51 -2.60 21.02
N ASP A 75 -14.96 -3.46 21.93
CA ASP A 75 -16.14 -4.30 21.70
C ASP A 75 -17.42 -3.45 21.55
N LYS A 76 -17.55 -2.35 22.33
CA LYS A 76 -18.63 -1.36 22.16
C LYS A 76 -18.52 -0.61 20.82
N LEU A 77 -17.30 -0.27 20.37
CA LEU A 77 -17.08 0.35 19.09
C LEU A 77 -17.48 -0.59 17.94
N VAL A 78 -17.08 -1.86 18.01
CA VAL A 78 -17.44 -2.91 17.06
C VAL A 78 -18.95 -3.03 16.92
N GLU A 79 -19.67 -3.08 18.05
CA GLU A 79 -21.14 -3.15 18.05
C GLU A 79 -21.77 -1.91 17.39
N LYS A 80 -21.26 -0.71 17.70
CA LYS A 80 -21.74 0.55 17.14
C LYS A 80 -21.54 0.65 15.63
N LEU A 81 -20.52 -0.04 15.09
CA LEU A 81 -20.18 0.00 13.67
C LEU A 81 -20.84 -1.09 12.84
N ARG A 82 -21.65 -1.95 13.43
CA ARG A 82 -22.47 -2.89 12.67
C ARG A 82 -23.40 -2.15 11.70
N GLY A 83 -23.39 -2.58 10.46
CA GLY A 83 -24.18 -1.94 9.39
C GLY A 83 -23.56 -0.69 8.79
N TYR A 84 -22.30 -0.39 9.11
CA TYR A 84 -21.48 0.56 8.36
C TYR A 84 -20.72 -0.17 7.26
N ASP A 85 -20.48 0.53 6.15
CA ASP A 85 -19.77 -0.03 4.99
C ASP A 85 -18.29 0.29 5.00
N VAL A 86 -17.95 1.55 5.32
CA VAL A 86 -16.56 2.04 5.34
C VAL A 86 -16.32 2.92 6.57
N VAL A 87 -15.19 2.72 7.21
CA VAL A 87 -14.73 3.54 8.33
C VAL A 87 -13.39 4.17 8.01
N LEU A 88 -13.31 5.49 8.12
CA LEU A 88 -12.04 6.20 8.18
C LEU A 88 -11.53 6.20 9.62
N THR A 89 -10.33 5.68 9.86
CA THR A 89 -9.70 5.77 11.18
C THR A 89 -8.59 6.83 11.20
N LEU A 90 -8.67 7.74 12.17
CA LEU A 90 -7.68 8.77 12.43
C LEU A 90 -6.80 8.35 13.61
N GLY A 91 -5.69 7.66 13.28
CA GLY A 91 -4.70 7.16 14.23
C GLY A 91 -4.56 5.65 14.26
N ALA A 92 -3.49 5.20 14.89
CA ALA A 92 -3.09 3.80 14.90
C ALA A 92 -3.90 2.93 15.86
N HIS A 93 -4.39 3.49 16.97
CA HIS A 93 -5.22 2.73 17.91
C HIS A 93 -6.61 2.44 17.35
N ALA A 94 -7.24 3.44 16.72
CA ALA A 94 -8.53 3.25 16.05
C ALA A 94 -8.44 2.19 14.94
N MET A 95 -7.36 2.21 14.14
CA MET A 95 -7.06 1.18 13.16
C MET A 95 -6.93 -0.19 13.85
N PHE A 96 -6.11 -0.28 14.91
CA PHE A 96 -5.89 -1.54 15.63
C PHE A 96 -7.19 -2.14 16.19
N CYS A 97 -8.05 -1.31 16.78
CA CYS A 97 -9.33 -1.75 17.34
C CYS A 97 -10.23 -2.45 16.31
N LEU A 98 -10.11 -2.12 15.03
CA LEU A 98 -10.98 -2.63 13.98
C LEU A 98 -10.32 -3.68 13.09
N THR A 99 -8.97 -3.67 12.99
CA THR A 99 -8.24 -4.52 12.04
C THR A 99 -7.23 -5.46 12.68
N GLY A 100 -6.82 -5.19 13.93
CA GLY A 100 -5.69 -5.87 14.57
C GLY A 100 -4.31 -5.41 14.07
N GLU A 101 -4.26 -4.52 13.08
CA GLU A 101 -3.01 -3.97 12.54
C GLU A 101 -2.62 -2.69 13.30
N TYR A 102 -1.31 -2.47 13.53
CA TYR A 102 -0.84 -1.37 14.39
C TYR A 102 0.19 -0.45 13.73
N LYS A 103 0.75 -0.84 12.58
CA LYS A 103 1.74 -0.04 11.85
C LYS A 103 1.05 0.89 10.87
N ILE A 104 0.70 2.09 11.31
CA ILE A 104 -0.07 3.04 10.51
C ILE A 104 0.59 3.36 9.16
N ASP A 105 1.92 3.51 9.11
CA ASP A 105 2.65 3.80 7.87
C ASP A 105 2.54 2.71 6.81
N THR A 106 2.27 1.47 7.23
CA THR A 106 2.07 0.34 6.31
C THR A 106 0.67 0.35 5.69
N PHE A 107 -0.33 0.81 6.43
CA PHE A 107 -1.74 0.66 6.05
C PHE A 107 -2.44 1.97 5.70
N ARG A 108 -1.84 3.15 5.99
CA ARG A 108 -2.47 4.44 5.72
C ARG A 108 -2.90 4.58 4.26
N GLY A 109 -4.10 5.11 4.06
CA GLY A 109 -4.65 5.34 2.73
C GLY A 109 -4.99 4.08 1.92
N THR A 110 -4.94 2.89 2.54
CA THR A 110 -5.34 1.62 1.91
C THR A 110 -6.65 1.10 2.50
N HIS A 111 -7.32 0.21 1.78
CA HIS A 111 -8.50 -0.47 2.31
C HIS A 111 -8.10 -1.76 3.03
N VAL A 112 -8.57 -1.92 4.27
CA VAL A 112 -8.34 -3.08 5.12
C VAL A 112 -9.69 -3.63 5.57
N ASP A 113 -9.95 -4.91 5.35
CA ASP A 113 -11.19 -5.51 5.87
C ASP A 113 -11.10 -5.69 7.38
N SER A 114 -12.17 -5.39 8.10
CA SER A 114 -12.26 -5.65 9.53
C SER A 114 -12.55 -7.13 9.79
N PRO A 115 -11.69 -7.84 10.54
CA PRO A 115 -12.01 -9.21 10.97
C PRO A 115 -13.09 -9.26 12.05
N LEU A 116 -13.42 -8.13 12.69
CA LEU A 116 -14.36 -8.05 13.81
C LEU A 116 -15.75 -7.63 13.36
N VAL A 117 -15.88 -6.91 12.24
CA VAL A 117 -17.17 -6.47 11.69
C VAL A 117 -17.25 -6.97 10.25
N PRO A 118 -17.95 -8.08 9.98
CA PRO A 118 -18.06 -8.62 8.64
C PRO A 118 -18.58 -7.60 7.63
N GLY A 119 -17.87 -7.46 6.51
CA GLY A 119 -18.23 -6.54 5.44
C GLY A 119 -17.81 -5.08 5.65
N LEU A 120 -17.28 -4.72 6.82
CA LEU A 120 -16.74 -3.38 7.06
C LEU A 120 -15.33 -3.24 6.47
N GLN A 121 -15.12 -2.18 5.72
CA GLN A 121 -13.79 -1.76 5.26
C GLN A 121 -13.27 -0.58 6.08
N VAL A 122 -12.01 -0.64 6.45
CA VAL A 122 -11.31 0.40 7.20
C VAL A 122 -10.30 1.08 6.29
N VAL A 123 -10.32 2.40 6.25
CA VAL A 123 -9.31 3.22 5.58
C VAL A 123 -8.53 3.96 6.67
N PRO A 124 -7.32 3.49 7.05
CA PRO A 124 -6.54 4.14 8.09
C PRO A 124 -5.84 5.38 7.57
N THR A 125 -5.66 6.38 8.45
CA THR A 125 -4.77 7.51 8.20
C THR A 125 -4.27 8.10 9.52
N TYR A 126 -3.44 9.11 9.43
CA TYR A 126 -2.85 9.76 10.61
C TYR A 126 -3.88 10.44 11.50
N GLY A 127 -3.58 10.48 12.80
CA GLY A 127 -4.41 11.17 13.79
C GLY A 127 -4.21 12.69 13.78
N PRO A 128 -5.21 13.45 14.30
CA PRO A 128 -5.19 14.92 14.33
C PRO A 128 -3.93 15.54 14.93
N PRO A 129 -3.35 15.01 16.03
CA PRO A 129 -2.13 15.58 16.59
C PRO A 129 -0.96 15.65 15.59
N LEU A 130 -0.89 14.72 14.63
CA LEU A 130 0.17 14.75 13.62
C LEU A 130 -0.09 15.84 12.56
N TYR A 131 -1.16 15.73 11.79
CA TYR A 131 -1.38 16.58 10.62
C TYR A 131 -1.89 18.01 10.97
N ALA A 132 -2.49 18.18 12.14
CA ALA A 132 -2.93 19.51 12.56
C ALA A 132 -1.82 20.33 13.24
N ARG A 133 -0.91 19.65 14.00
CA ARG A 133 0.06 20.34 14.86
C ARG A 133 1.51 20.23 14.40
N THR A 134 1.97 19.06 13.94
CA THR A 134 3.41 18.78 13.76
C THR A 134 3.84 18.53 12.33
N ALA A 135 3.01 17.91 11.51
CA ALA A 135 3.35 17.47 10.15
C ALA A 135 2.27 17.90 9.15
N TRP A 136 2.17 19.20 8.90
CA TRP A 136 1.17 19.77 7.97
C TRP A 136 1.32 19.23 6.53
N ASN A 137 2.51 18.82 6.12
CA ASN A 137 2.79 18.16 4.86
C ASN A 137 2.05 16.83 4.69
N GLU A 138 1.59 16.20 5.78
CA GLU A 138 0.79 14.97 5.74
C GLU A 138 -0.71 15.21 5.46
N ARG A 139 -1.16 16.46 5.40
CA ARG A 139 -2.57 16.79 5.10
C ARG A 139 -3.06 16.22 3.75
N PRO A 140 -2.29 16.25 2.65
CA PRO A 140 -2.70 15.59 1.40
C PRO A 140 -2.95 14.09 1.56
N VAL A 141 -2.18 13.41 2.42
CA VAL A 141 -2.37 11.98 2.74
C VAL A 141 -3.73 11.75 3.40
N VAL A 142 -4.08 12.60 4.37
CA VAL A 142 -5.37 12.53 5.07
C VAL A 142 -6.53 12.80 4.11
N VAL A 143 -6.42 13.82 3.25
CA VAL A 143 -7.44 14.13 2.23
C VAL A 143 -7.63 12.96 1.26
N SER A 144 -6.52 12.33 0.83
CA SER A 144 -6.59 11.14 -0.04
C SER A 144 -7.32 9.98 0.65
N ALA A 145 -7.00 9.69 1.91
CA ALA A 145 -7.69 8.67 2.69
C ALA A 145 -9.18 8.97 2.86
N MET A 146 -9.54 10.23 3.15
CA MET A 146 -10.95 10.68 3.24
C MET A 146 -11.71 10.46 1.93
N ARG A 147 -11.10 10.77 0.78
CA ARG A 147 -11.70 10.54 -0.54
C ARG A 147 -11.95 9.06 -0.80
N LYS A 148 -11.02 8.19 -0.39
CA LYS A 148 -11.15 6.73 -0.53
C LYS A 148 -12.22 6.14 0.39
N ALA A 149 -12.39 6.70 1.58
CA ALA A 149 -13.45 6.26 2.51
C ALA A 149 -14.88 6.56 2.00
N LYS A 150 -15.04 7.32 0.92
CA LYS A 150 -16.34 7.58 0.26
C LYS A 150 -16.84 6.42 -0.59
N GLN A 151 -16.04 5.37 -0.78
CA GLN A 151 -16.42 4.22 -1.61
C GLN A 151 -15.85 2.92 -1.05
N ARG A 152 -16.51 1.81 -1.34
CA ARG A 152 -15.94 0.50 -1.07
C ARG A 152 -14.89 0.16 -2.13
N PHE A 153 -13.84 -0.45 -1.68
CA PHE A 153 -12.88 -1.07 -2.58
C PHE A 153 -13.34 -2.48 -2.96
N VAL A 154 -13.33 -2.75 -4.25
CA VAL A 154 -13.58 -4.08 -4.80
C VAL A 154 -12.32 -4.52 -5.54
N ASP A 155 -11.76 -5.65 -5.13
CA ASP A 155 -10.62 -6.23 -5.82
C ASP A 155 -11.02 -6.59 -7.26
N LYS A 156 -10.29 -6.05 -8.22
CA LYS A 156 -10.46 -6.42 -9.63
C LYS A 156 -9.62 -7.67 -9.91
N PRO A 157 -10.15 -8.64 -10.67
CA PRO A 157 -9.37 -9.79 -11.08
C PRO A 157 -8.14 -9.34 -11.87
N ARG A 158 -7.02 -10.01 -11.60
CA ARG A 158 -5.74 -9.78 -12.28
C ARG A 158 -5.23 -11.11 -12.82
N THR A 159 -4.72 -11.08 -14.03
CA THR A 159 -4.08 -12.24 -14.64
C THR A 159 -2.57 -12.05 -14.59
N ILE A 160 -1.89 -13.00 -13.98
CA ILE A 160 -0.42 -13.08 -13.98
C ILE A 160 -0.07 -14.26 -14.89
N TYR A 161 0.61 -13.95 -15.98
CA TYR A 161 1.12 -14.95 -16.90
C TYR A 161 2.49 -15.42 -16.41
N LEU A 162 2.63 -16.71 -16.22
CA LEU A 162 3.88 -17.39 -15.86
C LEU A 162 4.29 -18.21 -17.08
N PRO A 163 5.32 -17.82 -17.83
CA PRO A 163 5.70 -18.54 -19.04
C PRO A 163 6.45 -19.84 -18.68
N ASP A 164 6.08 -20.92 -19.31
CA ASP A 164 6.78 -22.21 -19.20
C ASP A 164 7.85 -22.40 -20.29
N ASN A 165 7.78 -21.61 -21.36
CA ASN A 165 8.68 -21.68 -22.50
C ASN A 165 8.75 -20.34 -23.25
N ILE A 166 9.68 -20.21 -24.19
CA ILE A 166 9.90 -19.00 -24.97
C ILE A 166 8.71 -18.60 -25.86
N ALA A 167 7.95 -19.58 -26.36
CA ALA A 167 6.78 -19.29 -27.20
C ALA A 167 5.71 -18.51 -26.41
N ASP A 168 5.58 -18.74 -25.10
CA ASP A 168 4.65 -18.04 -24.24
C ASP A 168 4.99 -16.55 -24.14
N LEU A 169 6.29 -16.16 -24.15
CA LEU A 169 6.73 -14.76 -24.15
C LEU A 169 6.32 -14.04 -25.43
N TYR A 170 6.52 -14.70 -26.58
CA TYR A 170 6.11 -14.14 -27.88
C TYR A 170 4.58 -14.05 -27.99
N ALA A 171 3.87 -15.06 -27.50
CA ALA A 171 2.41 -15.04 -27.45
C ALA A 171 1.91 -13.89 -26.58
N PHE A 172 2.50 -13.69 -25.39
CA PHE A 172 2.17 -12.57 -24.51
C PHE A 172 2.42 -11.22 -25.21
N SER A 173 3.55 -11.07 -25.89
CA SER A 173 3.87 -9.84 -26.61
C SER A 173 2.84 -9.51 -27.67
N THR A 174 2.44 -10.53 -28.46
CA THR A 174 1.49 -10.35 -29.56
C THR A 174 0.07 -10.05 -29.07
N GLN A 175 -0.31 -10.63 -27.94
CA GLN A 175 -1.68 -10.54 -27.42
C GLN A 175 -1.90 -9.36 -26.48
N HIS A 176 -0.87 -8.92 -25.76
CA HIS A 176 -1.04 -8.02 -24.62
C HIS A 176 -0.17 -6.75 -24.68
N ILE A 177 0.97 -6.74 -25.39
CA ILE A 177 1.84 -5.55 -25.44
C ILE A 177 1.37 -4.61 -26.54
N GLY A 178 0.89 -3.42 -26.13
CA GLY A 178 0.53 -2.32 -27.00
C GLY A 178 1.68 -1.30 -27.17
N ASP A 179 1.41 -0.08 -26.78
CA ASP A 179 2.30 1.08 -26.87
C ASP A 179 2.93 1.47 -25.52
N GLU A 180 2.54 0.82 -24.43
CA GLU A 180 3.05 1.07 -23.09
C GLU A 180 3.21 -0.23 -22.29
N ILE A 181 4.29 -0.32 -21.52
CA ILE A 181 4.51 -1.34 -20.49
C ILE A 181 5.03 -0.70 -19.21
N VAL A 182 4.80 -1.36 -18.08
CA VAL A 182 5.47 -1.06 -16.81
C VAL A 182 6.38 -2.23 -16.47
N PHE A 183 7.64 -1.93 -16.20
CA PHE A 183 8.70 -2.90 -15.99
C PHE A 183 9.30 -2.79 -14.60
N ASP A 184 9.66 -3.92 -14.00
CA ASP A 184 10.31 -4.01 -12.68
C ASP A 184 11.22 -5.24 -12.64
N VAL A 185 12.40 -5.11 -11.99
CA VAL A 185 13.34 -6.21 -11.78
C VAL A 185 13.60 -6.46 -10.31
N GLU A 186 13.82 -7.72 -9.96
CA GLU A 186 14.37 -8.11 -8.67
C GLU A 186 15.76 -8.72 -8.86
N THR A 187 16.64 -8.50 -7.88
CA THR A 187 18.06 -8.87 -8.00
C THR A 187 18.56 -9.60 -6.77
N ASN A 188 19.56 -10.45 -6.96
CA ASN A 188 20.27 -11.12 -5.88
C ASN A 188 21.47 -10.29 -5.35
N LYS A 189 22.13 -10.81 -4.29
CA LYS A 189 23.30 -10.17 -3.69
C LYS A 189 24.51 -10.07 -4.65
N SER A 190 24.56 -10.91 -5.67
CA SER A 190 25.58 -10.89 -6.73
C SER A 190 25.27 -9.90 -7.85
N CYS A 191 24.25 -9.05 -7.65
CA CYS A 191 23.83 -8.06 -8.62
C CYS A 191 23.39 -8.65 -9.98
N ARG A 192 22.83 -9.86 -10.00
CA ARG A 192 22.15 -10.48 -11.16
C ARG A 192 20.66 -10.25 -11.05
N ILE A 193 19.99 -10.10 -12.19
CA ILE A 193 18.53 -10.12 -12.26
C ILE A 193 18.08 -11.56 -12.03
N THR A 194 17.23 -11.77 -11.02
CA THR A 194 16.68 -13.08 -10.67
C THR A 194 15.25 -13.25 -11.16
N GLU A 195 14.56 -12.17 -11.34
CA GLU A 195 13.19 -12.15 -11.83
C GLU A 195 12.85 -10.76 -12.39
N PHE A 196 11.91 -10.71 -13.31
CA PHE A 196 11.36 -9.46 -13.79
C PHE A 196 9.87 -9.57 -14.09
N SER A 197 9.21 -8.43 -14.13
CA SER A 197 7.79 -8.35 -14.49
C SER A 197 7.53 -7.30 -15.57
N VAL A 198 6.55 -7.59 -16.43
CA VAL A 198 6.07 -6.70 -17.48
C VAL A 198 4.56 -6.58 -17.34
N ALA A 199 4.08 -5.46 -16.83
CA ALA A 199 2.66 -5.17 -16.75
C ALA A 199 2.22 -4.35 -17.97
N THR A 200 1.14 -4.78 -18.62
CA THR A 200 0.54 -4.10 -19.78
C THR A 200 -0.74 -3.36 -19.40
N SER A 201 -1.25 -3.62 -18.22
CA SER A 201 -2.40 -2.92 -17.64
C SER A 201 -2.50 -3.15 -16.13
N SER A 202 -3.47 -2.54 -15.48
CA SER A 202 -3.76 -2.80 -14.05
C SER A 202 -4.30 -4.22 -13.79
N ALA A 203 -4.60 -4.99 -14.83
CA ALA A 203 -5.19 -6.33 -14.75
C ALA A 203 -4.35 -7.43 -15.39
N CYS A 204 -3.26 -7.09 -16.09
CA CYS A 204 -2.46 -8.03 -16.87
C CYS A 204 -0.97 -7.82 -16.64
N CYS A 205 -0.28 -8.87 -16.24
CA CYS A 205 1.16 -8.85 -15.98
C CYS A 205 1.78 -10.19 -16.40
N LEU A 206 2.93 -10.14 -17.06
CA LEU A 206 3.85 -11.24 -17.22
C LEU A 206 4.87 -11.21 -16.09
N TYR A 207 5.14 -12.36 -15.49
CA TYR A 207 6.20 -12.53 -14.49
C TYR A 207 7.13 -13.64 -14.94
N VAL A 208 8.41 -13.34 -15.02
CA VAL A 208 9.45 -14.27 -15.45
C VAL A 208 10.44 -14.46 -14.30
N GLN A 209 10.50 -15.67 -13.80
CA GLN A 209 11.49 -16.09 -12.83
C GLN A 209 12.68 -16.70 -13.55
N LEU A 210 13.88 -16.14 -13.37
CA LEU A 210 15.13 -16.62 -13.96
C LEU A 210 15.87 -17.55 -13.02
N GLU A 211 15.92 -17.22 -11.72
CA GLU A 211 16.58 -18.00 -10.69
C GLU A 211 15.59 -18.36 -9.59
N ASP A 212 15.69 -19.57 -9.04
CA ASP A 212 14.96 -19.97 -7.86
C ASP A 212 15.58 -19.41 -6.57
N MET A 213 15.00 -19.73 -5.41
CA MET A 213 15.52 -19.30 -4.11
C MET A 213 16.88 -19.90 -3.75
N GLY A 214 17.32 -20.96 -4.45
CA GLY A 214 18.64 -21.58 -4.35
C GLY A 214 19.66 -21.00 -5.34
N TYR A 215 19.28 -19.95 -6.08
CA TYR A 215 20.08 -19.31 -7.15
C TYR A 215 20.38 -20.27 -8.32
N GLN A 216 19.51 -21.26 -8.55
CA GLN A 216 19.59 -22.13 -9.71
C GLN A 216 18.70 -21.59 -10.82
N SER A 217 19.22 -21.53 -12.06
CA SER A 217 18.43 -21.14 -13.21
C SER A 217 17.32 -22.17 -13.47
N GLN A 218 16.12 -21.68 -13.75
CA GLN A 218 14.97 -22.51 -14.14
C GLN A 218 14.93 -22.75 -15.65
N TRP A 219 15.77 -22.06 -16.39
CA TRP A 219 15.82 -22.06 -17.83
C TRP A 219 17.10 -22.74 -18.32
N SER A 220 17.06 -23.38 -19.49
CA SER A 220 18.30 -23.78 -20.15
C SER A 220 19.08 -22.51 -20.56
N GLU A 221 20.39 -22.62 -20.74
CA GLU A 221 21.23 -21.50 -21.21
C GLU A 221 20.71 -20.91 -22.52
N ARG A 222 20.15 -21.73 -23.37
CA ARG A 222 19.56 -21.33 -24.65
C ARG A 222 18.30 -20.50 -24.42
N ASP A 223 17.39 -20.99 -23.59
CA ASP A 223 16.12 -20.30 -23.31
C ASP A 223 16.37 -18.99 -22.57
N GLU A 224 17.33 -18.97 -21.63
CA GLU A 224 17.71 -17.72 -20.94
C GLU A 224 18.24 -16.68 -21.92
N LEU A 225 19.07 -17.08 -22.89
CA LEU A 225 19.53 -16.19 -23.98
C LEU A 225 18.34 -15.68 -24.79
N ASP A 226 17.40 -16.54 -25.15
CA ASP A 226 16.22 -16.14 -25.94
C ASP A 226 15.29 -15.20 -25.15
N ILE A 227 15.20 -15.32 -23.80
CA ILE A 227 14.52 -14.35 -22.94
C ILE A 227 15.17 -12.96 -23.04
N TRP A 228 16.50 -12.88 -22.95
CA TRP A 228 17.23 -11.61 -23.07
C TRP A 228 17.12 -11.00 -24.46
N LEU A 229 17.11 -11.81 -25.52
CA LEU A 229 16.87 -11.38 -26.89
C LEU A 229 15.45 -10.85 -27.08
N TRP A 230 14.46 -11.50 -26.46
CA TRP A 230 13.08 -11.03 -26.45
C TRP A 230 12.94 -9.67 -25.76
N LEU A 231 13.55 -9.48 -24.59
CA LEU A 231 13.56 -8.18 -23.90
C LEU A 231 14.25 -7.09 -24.74
N ARG A 232 15.35 -7.45 -25.40
CA ARG A 232 16.05 -6.53 -26.29
C ARG A 232 15.20 -6.15 -27.50
N PHE A 233 14.46 -7.10 -28.06
CA PHE A 233 13.49 -6.82 -29.13
C PHE A 233 12.43 -5.79 -28.67
N LEU A 234 11.89 -5.93 -27.48
CA LEU A 234 10.97 -4.95 -26.91
C LEU A 234 11.65 -3.59 -26.70
N ALA A 235 12.87 -3.57 -26.20
CA ALA A 235 13.63 -2.35 -25.95
C ALA A 235 13.98 -1.60 -27.25
N ASP A 236 14.10 -2.30 -28.38
CA ASP A 236 14.37 -1.70 -29.69
C ASP A 236 13.15 -1.00 -30.31
N ARG A 237 11.94 -1.24 -29.79
CA ARG A 237 10.71 -0.58 -30.23
C ARG A 237 10.70 0.89 -29.78
N LYS A 238 10.74 1.82 -30.74
CA LYS A 238 10.69 3.27 -30.48
C LYS A 238 9.29 3.77 -30.10
N ASP A 239 8.26 3.01 -30.47
CA ASP A 239 6.85 3.28 -30.20
C ASP A 239 6.39 2.76 -28.83
N LEU A 240 7.20 1.93 -28.15
CA LEU A 240 6.88 1.34 -26.87
C LEU A 240 7.36 2.22 -25.71
N ALA A 241 6.44 2.78 -24.95
CA ALA A 241 6.76 3.51 -23.72
C ALA A 241 7.04 2.56 -22.54
N TRP A 242 8.07 2.87 -21.76
CA TRP A 242 8.49 2.09 -20.62
C TRP A 242 8.27 2.85 -19.32
N GLY A 243 7.44 2.32 -18.45
CA GLY A 243 7.16 2.85 -17.12
C GLY A 243 7.95 2.14 -16.03
N PHE A 244 8.45 2.93 -15.07
CA PHE A 244 9.23 2.44 -13.94
C PHE A 244 8.82 3.12 -12.63
N HIS A 245 9.30 2.56 -11.54
CA HIS A 245 9.33 3.24 -10.25
C HIS A 245 10.75 3.24 -9.71
N ASN A 246 11.48 4.35 -9.87
CA ASN A 246 12.94 4.48 -9.72
C ASN A 246 13.70 3.84 -10.89
N ALA A 247 13.40 4.32 -12.10
CA ALA A 247 13.96 3.83 -13.37
C ALA A 247 15.48 3.67 -13.36
N THR A 248 16.20 4.48 -12.60
CA THR A 248 17.67 4.39 -12.50
C THR A 248 18.11 3.01 -12.03
N PHE A 249 17.37 2.39 -11.10
CA PHE A 249 17.67 1.05 -10.62
C PHE A 249 17.54 0.03 -11.76
N ASP A 250 16.36 -0.08 -12.35
CA ASP A 250 16.05 -1.09 -13.37
C ASP A 250 16.93 -0.92 -14.62
N LEU A 251 17.08 0.30 -15.10
CA LEU A 251 17.89 0.61 -16.28
C LEU A 251 19.37 0.28 -16.06
N THR A 252 19.90 0.48 -14.85
CA THR A 252 21.29 0.10 -14.52
C THR A 252 21.50 -1.42 -14.63
N TYR A 253 20.51 -2.21 -14.24
CA TYR A 253 20.58 -3.65 -14.38
C TYR A 253 20.37 -4.11 -15.82
N LEU A 254 19.42 -3.55 -16.52
CA LEU A 254 19.18 -3.84 -17.95
C LEU A 254 20.40 -3.51 -18.83
N ASP A 255 21.13 -2.43 -18.52
CA ASP A 255 22.34 -2.04 -19.25
C ASP A 255 23.44 -3.11 -19.18
N LYS A 256 23.54 -3.88 -18.11
CA LYS A 256 24.48 -5.02 -18.00
C LYS A 256 24.21 -6.10 -19.03
N TYR A 257 22.98 -6.24 -19.49
CA TYR A 257 22.55 -7.17 -20.52
C TYR A 257 22.44 -6.50 -21.91
N ALA A 258 23.00 -5.29 -22.05
CA ALA A 258 22.94 -4.46 -23.27
C ALA A 258 21.48 -4.18 -23.72
N ILE A 259 20.56 -4.09 -22.78
CA ILE A 259 19.13 -3.78 -23.02
C ILE A 259 18.91 -2.30 -22.68
N LYS A 260 18.61 -1.50 -23.71
CA LYS A 260 18.40 -0.05 -23.60
C LYS A 260 17.11 0.35 -24.30
N PRO A 261 16.03 0.61 -23.57
CA PRO A 261 14.78 1.08 -24.16
C PRO A 261 14.99 2.30 -25.06
N LYS A 262 14.51 2.22 -26.31
CA LYS A 262 14.60 3.31 -27.31
C LYS A 262 13.33 4.16 -27.37
N GLY A 263 12.25 3.69 -26.79
CA GLY A 263 11.00 4.41 -26.66
C GLY A 263 10.99 5.38 -25.48
N PRO A 264 9.89 6.10 -25.30
CA PRO A 264 9.72 7.00 -24.15
C PRO A 264 9.87 6.29 -22.82
N ILE A 265 10.50 6.96 -21.84
CA ILE A 265 10.64 6.45 -20.47
C ILE A 265 9.90 7.39 -19.53
N PHE A 266 9.10 6.82 -18.61
CA PHE A 266 8.51 7.56 -17.51
C PHE A 266 8.77 6.88 -16.17
N ASP A 267 8.96 7.71 -15.14
CA ASP A 267 9.26 7.26 -13.77
C ASP A 267 8.27 7.87 -12.79
N THR A 268 7.49 7.01 -12.15
CA THR A 268 6.45 7.42 -11.19
C THR A 268 7.05 8.04 -9.93
N MET A 269 8.25 7.63 -9.50
CA MET A 269 8.94 8.23 -8.35
C MET A 269 9.38 9.67 -8.65
N LEU A 270 10.00 9.92 -9.81
CA LEU A 270 10.44 11.24 -10.21
C LEU A 270 9.26 12.19 -10.48
N ARG A 271 8.19 11.69 -11.11
CA ARG A 271 6.96 12.46 -11.32
C ARG A 271 6.33 12.91 -10.00
N HIS A 272 6.27 12.01 -9.01
CA HIS A 272 5.77 12.36 -7.68
C HIS A 272 6.70 13.34 -6.97
N HIS A 273 8.02 13.15 -7.07
CA HIS A 273 8.99 14.07 -6.49
C HIS A 273 8.86 15.50 -7.05
N ALA A 274 8.62 15.63 -8.35
CA ALA A 274 8.41 16.93 -8.98
C ALA A 274 7.11 17.61 -8.53
N TRP A 275 6.10 16.82 -8.16
CA TRP A 275 4.79 17.33 -7.73
C TRP A 275 4.71 17.60 -6.22
N GLN A 276 5.21 16.67 -5.40
CA GLN A 276 5.17 16.72 -3.93
C GLN A 276 6.52 16.26 -3.34
N PRO A 277 7.56 17.12 -3.41
CA PRO A 277 8.92 16.75 -3.01
C PRO A 277 9.05 16.44 -1.52
N GLU A 278 8.16 16.96 -0.67
CA GLU A 278 8.17 16.77 0.77
C GLU A 278 7.61 15.42 1.23
N LEU A 279 6.84 14.73 0.37
CA LEU A 279 6.25 13.44 0.72
C LEU A 279 7.16 12.26 0.40
N GLU A 280 6.87 11.11 1.02
CA GLU A 280 7.54 9.84 0.76
C GLU A 280 7.37 9.41 -0.71
N LYS A 281 8.39 8.77 -1.28
CA LYS A 281 8.44 8.41 -2.70
C LYS A 281 8.38 6.90 -2.97
N SER A 282 8.23 6.07 -1.93
CA SER A 282 8.14 4.63 -2.16
C SER A 282 6.89 4.24 -2.94
N LEU A 283 6.98 3.19 -3.75
CA LEU A 283 5.85 2.68 -4.54
C LEU A 283 4.62 2.38 -3.67
N GLY A 284 4.85 1.80 -2.47
CA GLY A 284 3.76 1.52 -1.53
C GLY A 284 3.04 2.78 -1.06
N PHE A 285 3.80 3.85 -0.80
CA PHE A 285 3.23 5.14 -0.45
C PHE A 285 2.44 5.75 -1.61
N LEU A 286 3.03 5.81 -2.80
CA LEU A 286 2.35 6.36 -3.98
C LEU A 286 1.05 5.61 -4.29
N ALA A 287 1.08 4.28 -4.25
CA ALA A 287 -0.12 3.50 -4.44
C ALA A 287 -1.17 3.79 -3.37
N SER A 288 -0.75 3.93 -2.09
CA SER A 288 -1.65 4.30 -1.00
C SER A 288 -2.22 5.72 -1.13
N MET A 289 -1.55 6.61 -1.84
CA MET A 289 -2.02 7.98 -2.12
C MET A 289 -2.98 8.02 -3.30
N HIS A 290 -2.62 7.38 -4.41
CA HIS A 290 -3.24 7.63 -5.71
C HIS A 290 -4.22 6.54 -6.15
N LEU A 291 -4.11 5.32 -5.60
CA LEU A 291 -4.92 4.19 -6.03
C LEU A 291 -5.83 3.68 -4.91
N PRO A 292 -7.07 3.28 -5.21
CA PRO A 292 -7.83 2.42 -4.31
C PRO A 292 -7.14 1.04 -4.30
N THR A 293 -6.54 0.68 -3.18
CA THR A 293 -5.75 -0.56 -3.08
C THR A 293 -5.71 -1.10 -1.65
N ARG A 294 -5.34 -2.35 -1.51
CA ARG A 294 -4.94 -2.97 -0.24
C ARG A 294 -3.45 -2.77 0.00
N ALA A 295 -3.02 -2.79 1.25
CA ALA A 295 -1.60 -2.85 1.57
C ALA A 295 -1.03 -4.23 1.19
N TRP A 296 0.10 -4.29 0.47
CA TRP A 296 0.72 -5.55 0.02
C TRP A 296 2.17 -5.73 0.48
N LYS A 297 2.95 -4.66 0.65
CA LYS A 297 4.40 -4.78 0.97
C LYS A 297 4.69 -5.58 2.25
N HIS A 298 3.78 -5.57 3.22
CA HIS A 298 3.93 -6.36 4.44
C HIS A 298 3.81 -7.87 4.19
N LEU A 299 3.12 -8.31 3.14
CA LEU A 299 2.96 -9.72 2.77
C LEU A 299 4.30 -10.36 2.42
N ARG A 300 5.16 -9.66 1.68
CA ARG A 300 6.52 -10.12 1.35
C ARG A 300 7.36 -10.34 2.62
N THR A 301 7.25 -9.45 3.61
CA THR A 301 7.96 -9.58 4.88
C THR A 301 7.44 -10.76 5.72
N ARG A 302 6.14 -11.01 5.69
CA ARG A 302 5.52 -12.18 6.35
C ARG A 302 5.98 -13.47 5.69
N ALA A 303 5.88 -13.58 4.37
CA ALA A 303 6.32 -14.74 3.60
C ALA A 303 7.79 -15.09 3.85
N LYS A 304 8.70 -14.09 3.83
CA LYS A 304 10.12 -14.31 4.16
C LYS A 304 10.33 -14.83 5.58
N LYS A 305 9.57 -14.36 6.57
CA LYS A 305 9.66 -14.83 7.96
C LYS A 305 9.16 -16.26 8.09
N ASP A 306 8.08 -16.60 7.41
CA ASP A 306 7.49 -17.94 7.47
C ASP A 306 8.40 -18.95 6.78
N PHE A 307 9.00 -18.59 5.64
CA PHE A 307 10.01 -19.39 4.95
C PHE A 307 11.26 -19.64 5.81
N ASN A 308 11.81 -18.59 6.44
CA ASN A 308 12.99 -18.73 7.31
C ASN A 308 12.69 -19.61 8.55
N LYS A 309 11.46 -19.62 9.05
CA LYS A 309 11.06 -20.53 10.13
C LYS A 309 10.93 -21.98 9.65
N ALA A 310 10.41 -22.19 8.44
CA ALA A 310 10.30 -23.55 7.87
C ALA A 310 11.65 -24.15 7.49
N GLY A 311 12.63 -23.34 7.11
CA GLY A 311 14.00 -23.81 6.80
C GLY A 311 14.92 -23.93 8.03
N ALA A 312 14.43 -23.59 9.24
CA ALA A 312 15.16 -23.74 10.49
C ALA A 312 14.73 -24.98 11.31
N LEU A 313 13.83 -25.82 10.77
CA LEU A 313 13.44 -27.15 11.27
C LEU A 313 14.06 -28.23 10.40
#